data_91af7cd550ef4faa0d4a5e5042312765
#
_entry.id   91af7cd550ef4faa0d4a5e5042312765
#
_cell.length_a   1.000
_cell.length_b   1.000
_cell.length_c   1.000
_cell.angle_alpha   90.00
_cell.angle_beta   90.00
_cell.angle_gamma   90.00
#
_symmetry.space_group_name_H-M   'P 1'
#
loop_
_entity.id
_entity.type
_entity.pdbx_description
1 polymer ?
#
loop_
_entity_poly.entity_id
_entity_poly.type
_entity_poly.pdbx_seq_one_letter_code
_entity_poly.pdbx_strand_id
1 'polypeptide(L)'
;MTATSTPPSTSSPYAELKAPTTARRLLTAPTTGPLAALLLACAFFSLSTDQFLTGGNFSLIIQQVMVVGTLAIGQTLIILTAGIDLSCGAVMAFGSIVIARMAAEGTLPPLAAIALGLVVCGGFGLLNGVLVQKIPLPPFIVTLGMLNVAFALTHIYSEEQTVTNLPGPLTALGETFPLGYTDVTYGSLVTIALFLLLAYALSSTGWGRHVYALGNSPEAARLNGIRTSRLTIGVYTVAGVLYGIAALLLISRTGVGDPQAGQTDNLDSITAVVLGGTSLFGGRGSVLGTFIGVLIVGVFRNGLQLMGVASIYQTLITGVLVILAVTVDQISRKKAR
;
A
#
# COMPACT_ATOMS: atom_id res chain seq x y z
N MET A 1 -14.88 -81.50 -7.16
CA MET A 1 -14.44 -80.57 -6.14
C MET A 1 -13.95 -79.27 -6.87
N THR A 2 -14.82 -78.36 -7.03
CA THR A 2 -14.52 -77.06 -7.69
C THR A 2 -14.33 -75.98 -6.60
N ALA A 3 -13.09 -75.53 -6.46
CA ALA A 3 -12.74 -74.43 -5.52
C ALA A 3 -13.13 -73.08 -6.15
N THR A 4 -14.09 -72.43 -5.56
CA THR A 4 -14.44 -71.02 -5.88
C THR A 4 -13.47 -70.05 -5.19
N SER A 5 -12.63 -69.39 -5.97
CA SER A 5 -11.75 -68.36 -5.50
C SER A 5 -12.54 -66.99 -5.44
N THR A 6 -12.73 -66.45 -4.24
CA THR A 6 -13.23 -65.09 -4.01
C THR A 6 -12.19 -64.07 -4.44
N PRO A 7 -12.55 -63.00 -5.18
CA PRO A 7 -11.60 -61.93 -5.53
C PRO A 7 -11.29 -61.08 -4.29
N PRO A 8 -10.06 -60.55 -4.17
CA PRO A 8 -9.68 -59.66 -3.06
C PRO A 8 -10.45 -58.33 -3.13
N SER A 9 -10.95 -57.91 -1.98
CA SER A 9 -11.62 -56.60 -1.80
C SER A 9 -10.61 -55.49 -2.04
N THR A 10 -10.78 -54.72 -3.11
CA THR A 10 -10.06 -53.47 -3.36
C THR A 10 -10.55 -52.40 -2.40
N SER A 11 -9.90 -52.24 -1.25
CA SER A 11 -10.06 -51.07 -0.43
C SER A 11 -9.52 -49.84 -1.20
N SER A 12 -10.41 -48.93 -1.54
CA SER A 12 -10.08 -47.67 -2.20
C SER A 12 -9.05 -46.91 -1.36
N PRO A 13 -7.91 -46.47 -1.96
CA PRO A 13 -6.91 -45.67 -1.24
C PRO A 13 -7.29 -44.18 -1.10
N TYR A 14 -8.50 -43.80 -1.49
CA TYR A 14 -9.01 -42.44 -1.25
C TYR A 14 -9.56 -42.37 0.17
N ALA A 15 -8.66 -42.19 1.15
CA ALA A 15 -9.04 -41.73 2.48
C ALA A 15 -9.83 -40.43 2.30
N GLU A 16 -11.06 -40.38 2.80
CA GLU A 16 -11.90 -39.18 2.83
C GLU A 16 -11.10 -38.02 3.45
N LEU A 17 -10.61 -37.12 2.61
CA LEU A 17 -10.08 -35.84 3.03
C LEU A 17 -11.26 -35.06 3.64
N LYS A 18 -11.47 -35.18 4.95
CA LYS A 18 -12.43 -34.37 5.70
C LYS A 18 -12.17 -32.93 5.37
N ALA A 19 -13.13 -32.29 4.72
CA ALA A 19 -13.07 -30.85 4.44
C ALA A 19 -12.76 -30.12 5.75
N PRO A 20 -11.76 -29.20 5.78
CA PRO A 20 -11.42 -28.50 7.01
C PRO A 20 -12.64 -27.75 7.53
N THR A 21 -12.93 -27.86 8.82
CA THR A 21 -14.00 -27.15 9.50
C THR A 21 -13.87 -25.64 9.25
N THR A 22 -14.99 -24.93 9.17
CA THR A 22 -15.03 -23.47 8.91
C THR A 22 -14.09 -22.70 9.84
N ALA A 23 -13.99 -23.09 11.12
CA ALA A 23 -13.06 -22.52 12.09
C ALA A 23 -11.59 -22.70 11.68
N ARG A 24 -11.21 -23.89 11.16
CA ARG A 24 -9.83 -24.13 10.71
C ARG A 24 -9.50 -23.36 9.43
N ARG A 25 -10.47 -23.13 8.54
CA ARG A 25 -10.30 -22.27 7.35
C ARG A 25 -10.09 -20.80 7.74
N LEU A 26 -10.82 -20.31 8.73
CA LEU A 26 -10.64 -18.95 9.28
C LEU A 26 -9.27 -18.78 9.92
N LEU A 27 -8.81 -19.74 10.74
CA LEU A 27 -7.51 -19.68 11.42
C LEU A 27 -6.30 -19.82 10.46
N THR A 28 -6.49 -20.42 9.28
CA THR A 28 -5.45 -20.56 8.26
C THR A 28 -5.50 -19.52 7.15
N ALA A 29 -6.44 -18.56 7.22
CA ALA A 29 -6.51 -17.48 6.24
C ALA A 29 -5.28 -16.58 6.33
N PRO A 30 -4.70 -16.13 5.20
CA PRO A 30 -3.50 -15.28 5.19
C PRO A 30 -3.65 -13.96 5.97
N THR A 31 -4.88 -13.50 6.17
CA THR A 31 -5.23 -12.25 6.87
C THR A 31 -5.38 -12.40 8.39
N THR A 32 -5.40 -13.63 8.90
CA THR A 32 -5.63 -13.88 10.35
C THR A 32 -4.47 -13.36 11.21
N GLY A 33 -3.23 -13.57 10.76
CA GLY A 33 -2.05 -13.04 11.45
C GLY A 33 -2.06 -11.52 11.57
N PRO A 34 -2.18 -10.78 10.45
CA PRO A 34 -2.33 -9.33 10.45
C PRO A 34 -3.49 -8.83 11.32
N LEU A 35 -4.65 -9.47 11.24
CA LEU A 35 -5.81 -9.09 12.07
C LEU A 35 -5.54 -9.27 13.56
N ALA A 36 -4.93 -10.38 13.96
CA ALA A 36 -4.53 -10.62 15.34
C ALA A 36 -3.52 -9.56 15.83
N ALA A 37 -2.54 -9.20 15.00
CA ALA A 37 -1.58 -8.14 15.31
C ALA A 37 -2.25 -6.77 15.50
N LEU A 38 -3.22 -6.43 14.64
CA LEU A 38 -4.01 -5.20 14.78
C LEU A 38 -4.78 -5.17 16.09
N LEU A 39 -5.49 -6.27 16.43
CA LEU A 39 -6.28 -6.35 17.65
C LEU A 39 -5.38 -6.26 18.90
N LEU A 40 -4.22 -6.91 18.88
CA LEU A 40 -3.24 -6.82 19.97
C LEU A 40 -2.69 -5.41 20.12
N ALA A 41 -2.38 -4.73 19.02
CA ALA A 41 -1.94 -3.33 19.05
C ALA A 41 -3.02 -2.41 19.60
N CYS A 42 -4.27 -2.56 19.16
CA CYS A 42 -5.39 -1.78 19.70
C CYS A 42 -5.59 -2.04 21.19
N ALA A 43 -5.53 -3.29 21.64
CA ALA A 43 -5.63 -3.64 23.06
C ALA A 43 -4.48 -3.03 23.87
N PHE A 44 -3.24 -3.12 23.38
CA PHE A 44 -2.07 -2.54 24.05
C PHE A 44 -2.21 -1.03 24.23
N PHE A 45 -2.53 -0.28 23.17
CA PHE A 45 -2.64 1.17 23.25
C PHE A 45 -3.87 1.62 24.05
N SER A 46 -4.97 0.86 24.02
CA SER A 46 -6.15 1.13 24.86
C SER A 46 -5.86 1.00 26.35
N LEU A 47 -4.93 0.12 26.74
CA LEU A 47 -4.49 -0.04 28.12
C LEU A 47 -3.38 0.95 28.52
N SER A 48 -2.66 1.51 27.52
CA SER A 48 -1.52 2.39 27.75
C SER A 48 -1.90 3.88 27.84
N THR A 49 -3.05 4.28 27.26
CA THR A 49 -3.50 5.67 27.26
C THR A 49 -5.02 5.78 27.16
N ASP A 50 -5.61 6.63 28.01
CA ASP A 50 -7.06 6.89 28.04
C ASP A 50 -7.57 7.61 26.77
N GLN A 51 -6.67 8.24 26.01
CA GLN A 51 -7.01 8.99 24.80
C GLN A 51 -7.19 8.09 23.57
N PHE A 52 -6.72 6.83 23.61
CA PHE A 52 -6.72 5.97 22.43
C PHE A 52 -8.12 5.65 21.92
N LEU A 53 -9.09 5.36 22.79
CA LEU A 53 -10.47 4.99 22.42
C LEU A 53 -11.41 6.20 22.23
N THR A 54 -10.89 7.41 22.14
CA THR A 54 -11.71 8.61 21.91
C THR A 54 -12.09 8.77 20.42
N GLY A 55 -13.28 9.32 20.15
CA GLY A 55 -13.73 9.59 18.79
C GLY A 55 -12.79 10.51 18.00
N GLY A 56 -12.24 11.54 18.68
CA GLY A 56 -11.25 12.44 18.06
C GLY A 56 -9.97 11.71 17.66
N ASN A 57 -9.51 10.74 18.47
CA ASN A 57 -8.33 9.95 18.13
C ASN A 57 -8.60 9.00 16.95
N PHE A 58 -9.77 8.38 16.86
CA PHE A 58 -10.14 7.59 15.68
C PHE A 58 -10.16 8.44 14.41
N SER A 59 -10.65 9.69 14.48
CA SER A 59 -10.57 10.64 13.38
C SER A 59 -9.11 10.87 12.94
N LEU A 60 -8.19 11.09 13.88
CA LEU A 60 -6.76 11.27 13.56
C LEU A 60 -6.14 10.02 12.91
N ILE A 61 -6.46 8.82 13.40
CA ILE A 61 -5.98 7.56 12.79
C ILE A 61 -6.48 7.47 11.35
N ILE A 62 -7.77 7.70 11.11
CA ILE A 62 -8.37 7.64 9.77
C ILE A 62 -7.69 8.64 8.82
N GLN A 63 -7.43 9.86 9.28
CA GLN A 63 -6.74 10.90 8.49
C GLN A 63 -5.29 10.52 8.16
N GLN A 64 -4.56 9.90 9.09
CA GLN A 64 -3.19 9.44 8.83
C GLN A 64 -3.18 8.26 7.84
N VAL A 65 -4.10 7.33 8.02
CA VAL A 65 -4.24 6.11 7.21
C VAL A 65 -4.60 6.41 5.75
N MET A 66 -5.33 7.49 5.45
CA MET A 66 -5.76 7.78 4.08
C MET A 66 -4.57 8.03 3.13
N VAL A 67 -3.52 8.71 3.58
CA VAL A 67 -2.34 9.01 2.74
C VAL A 67 -1.49 7.76 2.54
N VAL A 68 -1.04 7.15 3.66
CA VAL A 68 -0.23 5.92 3.62
C VAL A 68 -0.99 4.78 2.96
N GLY A 69 -2.31 4.69 3.18
CA GLY A 69 -3.19 3.70 2.55
C GLY A 69 -3.21 3.82 1.03
N THR A 70 -3.32 5.04 0.51
CA THR A 70 -3.31 5.28 -0.94
C THR A 70 -1.95 4.94 -1.56
N LEU A 71 -0.84 5.27 -0.89
CA LEU A 71 0.50 4.81 -1.31
C LEU A 71 0.59 3.28 -1.28
N ALA A 72 0.08 2.64 -0.22
CA ALA A 72 0.11 1.18 -0.05
C ALA A 72 -0.71 0.45 -1.12
N ILE A 73 -1.78 1.04 -1.66
CA ILE A 73 -2.51 0.51 -2.83
C ILE A 73 -1.57 0.41 -4.04
N GLY A 74 -0.82 1.47 -4.35
CA GLY A 74 0.18 1.48 -5.42
C GLY A 74 1.30 0.47 -5.18
N GLN A 75 1.84 0.43 -3.95
CA GLN A 75 2.87 -0.52 -3.54
C GLN A 75 2.38 -1.97 -3.62
N THR A 76 1.13 -2.25 -3.29
CA THR A 76 0.55 -3.60 -3.42
C THR A 76 0.61 -4.09 -4.87
N LEU A 77 0.25 -3.24 -5.84
CA LEU A 77 0.34 -3.57 -7.26
C LEU A 77 1.76 -3.90 -7.68
N ILE A 78 2.73 -3.07 -7.30
CA ILE A 78 4.14 -3.24 -7.66
C ILE A 78 4.71 -4.49 -6.99
N ILE A 79 4.49 -4.68 -5.69
CA ILE A 79 4.99 -5.84 -4.94
C ILE A 79 4.36 -7.14 -5.45
N LEU A 80 3.08 -7.15 -5.82
CA LEU A 80 2.45 -8.32 -6.45
C LEU A 80 3.13 -8.73 -7.74
N THR A 81 3.76 -7.81 -8.49
CA THR A 81 4.56 -8.11 -9.69
C THR A 81 6.04 -8.37 -9.41
N ALA A 82 6.41 -8.64 -8.14
CA ALA A 82 7.78 -8.83 -7.67
C ALA A 82 8.69 -7.59 -7.86
N GLY A 83 8.10 -6.40 -7.94
CA GLY A 83 8.80 -5.12 -7.93
C GLY A 83 8.86 -4.51 -6.53
N ILE A 84 9.75 -3.53 -6.36
CA ILE A 84 9.80 -2.66 -5.18
C ILE A 84 9.95 -1.22 -5.68
N ASP A 85 9.10 -0.32 -5.21
CA ASP A 85 9.21 1.10 -5.53
C ASP A 85 9.55 1.92 -4.29
N LEU A 86 10.80 2.35 -4.22
CA LEU A 86 11.26 3.21 -3.13
C LEU A 86 10.94 4.68 -3.37
N SER A 87 10.55 5.06 -4.60
CA SER A 87 10.31 6.46 -4.97
C SER A 87 8.94 7.00 -4.60
N CYS A 88 8.00 6.16 -4.18
CA CYS A 88 6.58 6.51 -4.00
C CYS A 88 6.37 7.74 -3.10
N GLY A 89 7.07 7.84 -1.96
CA GLY A 89 6.98 8.98 -1.05
C GLY A 89 7.53 10.27 -1.66
N ALA A 90 8.68 10.20 -2.33
CA ALA A 90 9.29 11.35 -3.00
C ALA A 90 8.47 11.82 -4.22
N VAL A 91 7.90 10.89 -5.00
CA VAL A 91 7.00 11.21 -6.12
C VAL A 91 5.72 11.86 -5.60
N MET A 92 5.16 11.36 -4.50
CA MET A 92 4.02 11.98 -3.82
C MET A 92 4.36 13.41 -3.36
N ALA A 93 5.53 13.61 -2.72
CA ALA A 93 5.99 14.92 -2.26
C ALA A 93 6.14 15.90 -3.43
N PHE A 94 6.76 15.47 -4.53
CA PHE A 94 6.87 16.29 -5.73
C PHE A 94 5.50 16.65 -6.32
N GLY A 95 4.61 15.67 -6.43
CA GLY A 95 3.23 15.90 -6.88
C GLY A 95 2.49 16.90 -5.99
N SER A 96 2.67 16.83 -4.66
CA SER A 96 2.04 17.74 -3.71
C SER A 96 2.50 19.19 -3.92
N ILE A 97 3.80 19.41 -4.11
CA ILE A 97 4.37 20.73 -4.39
C ILE A 97 3.90 21.26 -5.76
N VAL A 98 3.86 20.42 -6.80
CA VAL A 98 3.35 20.83 -8.12
C VAL A 98 1.89 21.28 -8.02
N ILE A 99 1.03 20.49 -7.39
CA ILE A 99 -0.38 20.85 -7.20
C ILE A 99 -0.51 22.14 -6.40
N ALA A 100 0.15 22.21 -5.25
CA ALA A 100 0.05 23.33 -4.32
C ALA A 100 0.53 24.64 -4.96
N ARG A 101 1.73 24.64 -5.55
CA ARG A 101 2.35 25.85 -6.13
C ARG A 101 1.57 26.38 -7.33
N MET A 102 1.20 25.49 -8.28
CA MET A 102 0.44 25.89 -9.47
C MET A 102 -0.92 26.52 -9.13
N ALA A 103 -1.58 26.03 -8.08
CA ALA A 103 -2.86 26.56 -7.65
C ALA A 103 -2.74 27.80 -6.76
N ALA A 104 -1.79 27.84 -5.82
CA ALA A 104 -1.59 28.96 -4.89
C ALA A 104 -1.07 30.23 -5.59
N GLU A 105 -0.19 30.09 -6.57
CA GLU A 105 0.31 31.20 -7.39
C GLU A 105 -0.71 31.66 -8.44
N GLY A 106 -1.86 30.98 -8.57
CA GLY A 106 -2.89 31.34 -9.57
C GLY A 106 -2.49 31.02 -11.01
N THR A 107 -1.40 30.26 -11.22
CA THR A 107 -0.93 29.88 -12.56
C THR A 107 -1.93 28.95 -13.26
N LEU A 108 -2.59 28.06 -12.48
CA LEU A 108 -3.63 27.17 -12.98
C LEU A 108 -4.86 27.21 -12.06
N PRO A 109 -6.06 27.00 -12.61
CA PRO A 109 -7.24 26.70 -11.79
C PRO A 109 -7.00 25.46 -10.94
N PRO A 110 -7.55 25.35 -9.71
CA PRO A 110 -7.27 24.25 -8.78
C PRO A 110 -7.45 22.85 -9.38
N LEU A 111 -8.50 22.62 -10.15
CA LEU A 111 -8.75 21.32 -10.80
C LEU A 111 -7.71 21.00 -11.88
N ALA A 112 -7.23 22.01 -12.61
CA ALA A 112 -6.17 21.81 -13.61
C ALA A 112 -4.81 21.53 -12.91
N ALA A 113 -4.52 22.18 -11.79
CA ALA A 113 -3.34 21.89 -10.97
C ALA A 113 -3.36 20.46 -10.42
N ILE A 114 -4.52 19.97 -9.94
CA ILE A 114 -4.70 18.59 -9.52
C ILE A 114 -4.42 17.63 -10.70
N ALA A 115 -5.05 17.88 -11.86
CA ALA A 115 -4.84 17.04 -13.04
C ALA A 115 -3.37 17.01 -13.47
N LEU A 116 -2.68 18.16 -13.44
CA LEU A 116 -1.24 18.24 -13.74
C LEU A 116 -0.42 17.40 -12.76
N GLY A 117 -0.68 17.50 -11.45
CA GLY A 117 0.01 16.68 -10.44
C GLY A 117 -0.18 15.18 -10.65
N LEU A 118 -1.40 14.74 -10.98
CA LEU A 118 -1.68 13.34 -11.31
C LEU A 118 -0.90 12.90 -12.56
N VAL A 119 -0.85 13.72 -13.60
CA VAL A 119 -0.09 13.44 -14.84
C VAL A 119 1.41 13.39 -14.55
N VAL A 120 1.93 14.30 -13.75
CA VAL A 120 3.34 14.31 -13.36
C VAL A 120 3.70 13.05 -12.59
N CYS A 121 2.94 12.70 -11.55
CA CYS A 121 3.19 11.47 -10.77
C CYS A 121 3.02 10.21 -11.63
N GLY A 122 2.00 10.16 -12.49
CA GLY A 122 1.83 9.08 -13.48
C GLY A 122 3.00 8.98 -14.45
N GLY A 123 3.58 10.12 -14.85
CA GLY A 123 4.79 10.22 -15.67
C GLY A 123 6.02 9.61 -14.98
N PHE A 124 6.22 9.87 -13.68
CA PHE A 124 7.26 9.19 -12.88
C PHE A 124 7.03 7.68 -12.82
N GLY A 125 5.79 7.25 -12.60
CA GLY A 125 5.44 5.83 -12.64
C GLY A 125 5.71 5.21 -14.02
N LEU A 126 5.34 5.89 -15.11
CA LEU A 126 5.63 5.47 -16.48
C LEU A 126 7.15 5.33 -16.72
N LEU A 127 7.93 6.32 -16.30
CA LEU A 127 9.39 6.30 -16.42
C LEU A 127 9.99 5.12 -15.63
N ASN A 128 9.58 4.92 -14.37
CA ASN A 128 10.00 3.77 -13.57
C ASN A 128 9.68 2.46 -14.30
N GLY A 129 8.44 2.29 -14.76
CA GLY A 129 8.01 1.08 -15.47
C GLY A 129 8.81 0.83 -16.75
N VAL A 130 9.09 1.86 -17.53
CA VAL A 130 9.89 1.77 -18.77
C VAL A 130 11.36 1.42 -18.44
N LEU A 131 11.96 2.07 -17.44
CA LEU A 131 13.34 1.80 -17.04
C LEU A 131 13.50 0.38 -16.52
N VAL A 132 12.60 -0.07 -15.64
CA VAL A 132 12.59 -1.45 -15.10
C VAL A 132 12.48 -2.50 -16.22
N GLN A 133 11.75 -2.19 -17.30
CA GLN A 133 11.55 -3.15 -18.39
C GLN A 133 12.63 -3.11 -19.48
N LYS A 134 13.24 -1.96 -19.72
CA LYS A 134 14.21 -1.80 -20.80
C LYS A 134 15.67 -1.91 -20.35
N ILE A 135 15.95 -1.65 -19.08
CA ILE A 135 17.30 -1.72 -18.53
C ILE A 135 17.37 -2.97 -17.64
N PRO A 136 18.42 -3.81 -17.76
CA PRO A 136 18.56 -5.04 -16.99
C PRO A 136 19.00 -4.74 -15.55
N LEU A 137 18.31 -3.81 -14.87
CA LEU A 137 18.55 -3.43 -13.48
C LEU A 137 17.42 -3.95 -12.58
N PRO A 138 17.73 -4.37 -11.36
CA PRO A 138 16.72 -4.67 -10.37
C PRO A 138 15.77 -3.48 -10.14
N PRO A 139 14.45 -3.69 -10.01
CA PRO A 139 13.48 -2.61 -9.84
C PRO A 139 13.82 -1.63 -8.71
N PHE A 140 14.34 -2.13 -7.57
CA PHE A 140 14.69 -1.29 -6.43
C PHE A 140 15.83 -0.31 -6.73
N ILE A 141 16.78 -0.63 -7.64
CA ILE A 141 17.86 0.29 -8.04
C ILE A 141 17.30 1.44 -8.86
N VAL A 142 16.40 1.13 -9.81
CA VAL A 142 15.74 2.15 -10.64
C VAL A 142 14.95 3.11 -9.76
N THR A 143 14.12 2.57 -8.87
CA THR A 143 13.26 3.38 -8.01
C THR A 143 14.02 4.11 -6.90
N LEU A 144 15.17 3.59 -6.43
CA LEU A 144 16.08 4.31 -5.54
C LEU A 144 16.70 5.53 -6.24
N GLY A 145 17.11 5.36 -7.51
CA GLY A 145 17.57 6.50 -8.32
C GLY A 145 16.46 7.53 -8.52
N MET A 146 15.23 7.06 -8.82
CA MET A 146 14.08 7.93 -9.02
C MET A 146 13.64 8.64 -7.73
N LEU A 147 13.80 8.01 -6.56
CA LEU A 147 13.61 8.64 -5.26
C LEU A 147 14.45 9.92 -5.15
N ASN A 148 15.76 9.82 -5.43
CA ASN A 148 16.67 10.97 -5.35
C ASN A 148 16.32 12.03 -6.41
N VAL A 149 15.92 11.63 -7.61
CA VAL A 149 15.47 12.56 -8.66
C VAL A 149 14.22 13.32 -8.22
N ALA A 150 13.20 12.60 -7.76
CA ALA A 150 11.96 13.23 -7.30
C ALA A 150 12.20 14.12 -6.06
N PHE A 151 13.01 13.66 -5.11
CA PHE A 151 13.41 14.45 -3.95
C PHE A 151 14.10 15.75 -4.36
N ALA A 152 15.12 15.69 -5.22
CA ALA A 152 15.83 16.88 -5.69
C ALA A 152 14.90 17.85 -6.44
N LEU A 153 14.04 17.33 -7.32
CA LEU A 153 13.06 18.16 -8.04
C LEU A 153 12.05 18.80 -7.09
N THR A 154 11.66 18.14 -6.02
CA THR A 154 10.79 18.72 -4.99
C THR A 154 11.43 19.94 -4.38
N HIS A 155 12.69 19.87 -3.95
CA HIS A 155 13.41 20.96 -3.31
C HIS A 155 13.75 22.10 -4.29
N ILE A 156 14.19 21.75 -5.52
CA ILE A 156 14.48 22.76 -6.57
C ILE A 156 13.20 23.51 -6.95
N TYR A 157 12.10 22.81 -7.19
CA TYR A 157 10.86 23.46 -7.65
C TYR A 157 10.15 24.22 -6.54
N SER A 158 10.24 23.80 -5.27
CA SER A 158 9.68 24.53 -4.13
C SER A 158 10.58 25.67 -3.65
N GLU A 159 11.83 25.78 -4.11
CA GLU A 159 12.85 26.68 -3.56
C GLU A 159 13.02 26.47 -2.04
N GLU A 160 12.81 25.24 -1.58
CA GLU A 160 12.79 24.82 -0.17
C GLU A 160 11.71 25.53 0.68
N GLN A 161 10.74 26.18 0.04
CA GLN A 161 9.67 26.89 0.71
C GLN A 161 8.40 26.02 0.83
N THR A 162 7.75 26.11 1.97
CA THR A 162 6.43 25.54 2.17
C THR A 162 5.38 26.40 1.47
N VAL A 163 4.55 25.81 0.63
CA VAL A 163 3.46 26.49 -0.07
C VAL A 163 2.22 26.53 0.82
N THR A 164 1.81 27.73 1.19
CA THR A 164 0.64 27.99 2.04
C THR A 164 -0.50 28.66 1.25
N ASN A 165 -1.60 28.98 1.92
CA ASN A 165 -2.76 29.67 1.32
C ASN A 165 -3.37 28.92 0.14
N LEU A 166 -3.56 27.60 0.30
CA LEU A 166 -4.14 26.76 -0.73
C LEU A 166 -5.61 27.11 -1.00
N PRO A 167 -6.04 27.13 -2.28
CA PRO A 167 -7.45 27.31 -2.63
C PRO A 167 -8.33 26.18 -2.06
N GLY A 168 -9.57 26.50 -1.67
CA GLY A 168 -10.53 25.56 -1.06
C GLY A 168 -10.69 24.20 -1.75
N PRO A 169 -10.74 24.09 -3.09
CA PRO A 169 -10.81 22.80 -3.76
C PRO A 169 -9.66 21.83 -3.44
N LEU A 170 -8.47 22.35 -3.05
CA LEU A 170 -7.33 21.49 -2.68
C LEU A 170 -7.45 20.95 -1.25
N THR A 171 -8.16 21.67 -0.37
CA THR A 171 -8.32 21.28 1.04
C THR A 171 -9.63 20.53 1.31
N ALA A 172 -10.56 20.52 0.34
CA ALA A 172 -11.89 19.94 0.49
C ALA A 172 -11.90 18.45 0.91
N LEU A 173 -10.94 17.64 0.44
CA LEU A 173 -10.84 16.24 0.85
C LEU A 173 -10.35 16.05 2.29
N GLY A 174 -9.74 17.08 2.88
CA GLY A 174 -9.35 17.12 4.29
C GLY A 174 -10.49 17.52 5.24
N GLU A 175 -11.57 18.08 4.71
CA GLU A 175 -12.75 18.40 5.52
C GLU A 175 -13.41 17.16 6.08
N THR A 176 -14.01 17.31 7.27
CA THR A 176 -14.62 16.21 8.00
C THR A 176 -16.13 16.34 8.05
N PHE A 177 -16.81 15.22 8.19
CA PHE A 177 -18.23 15.15 8.53
C PHE A 177 -18.43 14.19 9.73
N PRO A 178 -19.40 14.44 10.60
CA PRO A 178 -19.63 13.62 11.78
C PRO A 178 -20.20 12.25 11.39
N LEU A 179 -19.63 11.19 11.91
CA LEU A 179 -20.13 9.82 11.80
C LEU A 179 -20.17 9.16 13.19
N GLY A 180 -21.28 9.28 13.86
CA GLY A 180 -21.45 8.79 15.23
C GLY A 180 -20.55 9.55 16.23
N TYR A 181 -19.58 8.85 16.81
CA TYR A 181 -18.66 9.40 17.81
C TYR A 181 -17.33 9.93 17.23
N THR A 182 -17.15 9.86 15.92
CA THR A 182 -15.91 10.27 15.24
C THR A 182 -16.21 11.13 14.03
N ASP A 183 -15.26 11.96 13.64
CA ASP A 183 -15.29 12.71 12.40
C ASP A 183 -14.50 11.98 11.33
N VAL A 184 -15.10 11.82 10.15
CA VAL A 184 -14.51 11.13 9.01
C VAL A 184 -14.19 12.15 7.92
N THR A 185 -12.99 12.08 7.32
CA THR A 185 -12.61 12.96 6.21
C THR A 185 -13.17 12.44 4.88
N TYR A 186 -13.52 13.35 3.96
CA TYR A 186 -13.89 12.95 2.59
C TYR A 186 -12.75 12.19 1.89
N GLY A 187 -11.49 12.53 2.18
CA GLY A 187 -10.34 11.82 1.65
C GLY A 187 -10.24 10.36 2.07
N SER A 188 -10.71 10.01 3.27
CA SER A 188 -10.75 8.61 3.70
C SER A 188 -11.78 7.79 2.91
N LEU A 189 -12.90 8.38 2.51
CA LEU A 189 -13.86 7.73 1.61
C LEU A 189 -13.24 7.46 0.23
N VAL A 190 -12.44 8.41 -0.30
CA VAL A 190 -11.69 8.20 -1.54
C VAL A 190 -10.73 7.03 -1.38
N THR A 191 -9.97 6.95 -0.29
CA THR A 191 -9.04 5.85 -0.03
C THR A 191 -9.76 4.51 0.08
N ILE A 192 -10.89 4.44 0.79
CA ILE A 192 -11.71 3.22 0.89
C ILE A 192 -12.22 2.81 -0.50
N ALA A 193 -12.72 3.76 -1.30
CA ALA A 193 -13.18 3.50 -2.66
C ALA A 193 -12.05 2.94 -3.55
N LEU A 194 -10.83 3.48 -3.41
CA LEU A 194 -9.64 2.97 -4.12
C LEU A 194 -9.27 1.55 -3.68
N PHE A 195 -9.34 1.23 -2.37
CA PHE A 195 -9.17 -0.15 -1.89
C PHE A 195 -10.20 -1.11 -2.48
N LEU A 196 -11.47 -0.71 -2.52
CA LEU A 196 -12.54 -1.52 -3.11
C LEU A 196 -12.35 -1.70 -4.62
N LEU A 197 -11.99 -0.63 -5.32
CA LEU A 197 -11.69 -0.68 -6.75
C LEU A 197 -10.53 -1.63 -7.06
N LEU A 198 -9.43 -1.54 -6.29
CA LEU A 198 -8.29 -2.43 -6.46
C LEU A 198 -8.66 -3.87 -6.11
N ALA A 199 -9.42 -4.09 -5.03
CA ALA A 199 -9.89 -5.42 -4.65
C ALA A 199 -10.71 -6.06 -5.78
N TYR A 200 -11.63 -5.30 -6.38
CA TYR A 200 -12.40 -5.73 -7.53
C TYR A 200 -11.51 -5.99 -8.75
N ALA A 201 -10.59 -5.07 -9.08
CA ALA A 201 -9.71 -5.20 -10.23
C ALA A 201 -8.81 -6.45 -10.12
N LEU A 202 -8.26 -6.73 -8.95
CA LEU A 202 -7.38 -7.89 -8.73
C LEU A 202 -8.14 -9.21 -8.63
N SER A 203 -9.32 -9.24 -8.01
CA SER A 203 -10.08 -10.49 -7.79
C SER A 203 -10.94 -10.90 -8.98
N SER A 204 -11.53 -9.93 -9.69
CA SER A 204 -12.62 -10.20 -10.64
C SER A 204 -12.23 -10.01 -12.11
N THR A 205 -11.06 -9.39 -12.42
CA THR A 205 -10.68 -9.09 -13.80
C THR A 205 -9.57 -10.00 -14.34
N GLY A 206 -9.48 -10.09 -15.68
CA GLY A 206 -8.34 -10.73 -16.37
C GLY A 206 -7.02 -10.03 -16.09
N TRP A 207 -7.04 -8.70 -15.94
CA TRP A 207 -5.86 -7.91 -15.60
C TRP A 207 -5.27 -8.34 -14.24
N GLY A 208 -6.13 -8.49 -13.23
CA GLY A 208 -5.69 -8.95 -11.91
C GLY A 208 -5.04 -10.34 -11.96
N ARG A 209 -5.63 -11.29 -12.71
CA ARG A 209 -5.01 -12.61 -12.91
C ARG A 209 -3.64 -12.52 -13.56
N HIS A 210 -3.46 -11.61 -14.53
CA HIS A 210 -2.15 -11.39 -15.16
C HIS A 210 -1.13 -10.80 -14.19
N VAL A 211 -1.54 -9.88 -13.28
CA VAL A 211 -0.67 -9.32 -12.23
C VAL A 211 -0.13 -10.42 -11.33
N TYR A 212 -0.99 -11.30 -10.82
CA TYR A 212 -0.56 -12.44 -10.00
C TYR A 212 0.31 -13.44 -10.76
N ALA A 213 -0.05 -13.75 -12.02
CA ALA A 213 0.72 -14.65 -12.86
C ALA A 213 2.12 -14.11 -13.15
N LEU A 214 2.24 -12.81 -13.46
CA LEU A 214 3.53 -12.13 -13.67
C LEU A 214 4.42 -12.22 -12.43
N GLY A 215 3.87 -11.93 -11.24
CA GLY A 215 4.64 -11.99 -10.01
C GLY A 215 5.02 -13.40 -9.57
N ASN A 216 4.23 -14.42 -9.93
CA ASN A 216 4.54 -15.80 -9.59
C ASN A 216 5.68 -16.37 -10.46
N SER A 217 5.63 -16.13 -11.77
CA SER A 217 6.68 -16.52 -12.73
C SER A 217 6.57 -15.68 -14.01
N PRO A 218 7.44 -14.66 -14.18
CA PRO A 218 7.44 -13.83 -15.39
C PRO A 218 7.65 -14.63 -16.68
N GLU A 219 8.46 -15.70 -16.61
CA GLU A 219 8.73 -16.56 -17.76
C GLU A 219 7.51 -17.39 -18.16
N ALA A 220 6.86 -18.05 -17.20
CA ALA A 220 5.62 -18.79 -17.43
C ALA A 220 4.50 -17.87 -17.94
N ALA A 221 4.38 -16.67 -17.37
CA ALA A 221 3.41 -15.66 -17.82
C ALA A 221 3.63 -15.30 -19.29
N ARG A 222 4.89 -15.08 -19.71
CA ARG A 222 5.24 -14.78 -21.10
C ARG A 222 4.93 -15.95 -22.03
N LEU A 223 5.24 -17.17 -21.63
CA LEU A 223 4.95 -18.39 -22.42
C LEU A 223 3.44 -18.59 -22.61
N ASN A 224 2.62 -18.17 -21.66
CA ASN A 224 1.15 -18.16 -21.75
C ASN A 224 0.58 -16.93 -22.50
N GLY A 225 1.41 -16.18 -23.23
CA GLY A 225 0.98 -15.07 -24.10
C GLY A 225 0.71 -13.74 -23.38
N ILE A 226 1.04 -13.62 -22.08
CA ILE A 226 0.90 -12.35 -21.36
C ILE A 226 2.01 -11.39 -21.80
N ARG A 227 1.63 -10.18 -22.20
CA ARG A 227 2.57 -9.12 -22.56
C ARG A 227 3.18 -8.49 -21.29
N THR A 228 4.11 -9.21 -20.66
CA THR A 228 4.71 -8.87 -19.36
C THR A 228 5.24 -7.45 -19.30
N SER A 229 5.92 -6.97 -20.35
CA SER A 229 6.46 -5.63 -20.41
C SER A 229 5.37 -4.54 -20.33
N ARG A 230 4.29 -4.67 -21.12
CA ARG A 230 3.18 -3.70 -21.07
C ARG A 230 2.47 -3.73 -19.74
N LEU A 231 2.33 -4.92 -19.15
CA LEU A 231 1.68 -5.09 -17.85
C LEU A 231 2.49 -4.41 -16.74
N THR A 232 3.82 -4.61 -16.70
CA THR A 232 4.68 -3.96 -15.71
C THR A 232 4.66 -2.43 -15.86
N ILE A 233 4.83 -1.92 -17.09
CA ILE A 233 4.76 -0.47 -17.34
C ILE A 233 3.40 0.08 -16.88
N GLY A 234 2.30 -0.60 -17.19
CA GLY A 234 0.96 -0.20 -16.75
C GLY A 234 0.79 -0.20 -15.24
N VAL A 235 1.33 -1.21 -14.54
CA VAL A 235 1.30 -1.30 -13.07
C VAL A 235 2.02 -0.12 -12.43
N TYR A 236 3.25 0.19 -12.88
CA TYR A 236 3.99 1.35 -12.36
C TYR A 236 3.31 2.68 -12.69
N THR A 237 2.72 2.82 -13.88
CA THR A 237 1.98 4.04 -14.26
C THR A 237 0.76 4.24 -13.38
N VAL A 238 -0.04 3.19 -13.14
CA VAL A 238 -1.19 3.25 -12.24
C VAL A 238 -0.75 3.57 -10.81
N ALA A 239 0.34 2.97 -10.34
CA ALA A 239 0.90 3.29 -9.03
C ALA A 239 1.31 4.76 -8.93
N GLY A 240 1.97 5.32 -9.97
CA GLY A 240 2.32 6.74 -10.02
C GLY A 240 1.09 7.66 -9.95
N VAL A 241 0.00 7.33 -10.64
CA VAL A 241 -1.27 8.09 -10.52
C VAL A 241 -1.83 8.01 -9.10
N LEU A 242 -1.77 6.85 -8.45
CA LEU A 242 -2.17 6.69 -7.05
C LEU A 242 -1.31 7.53 -6.10
N TYR A 243 0.00 7.66 -6.37
CA TYR A 243 0.88 8.56 -5.62
C TYR A 243 0.48 10.03 -5.80
N GLY A 244 0.01 10.42 -6.99
CA GLY A 244 -0.58 11.73 -7.24
C GLY A 244 -1.88 11.98 -6.46
N ILE A 245 -2.73 10.95 -6.33
CA ILE A 245 -3.93 11.03 -5.46
C ILE A 245 -3.50 11.15 -3.99
N ALA A 246 -2.49 10.39 -3.54
CA ALA A 246 -1.94 10.52 -2.20
C ALA A 246 -1.37 11.91 -1.93
N ALA A 247 -0.75 12.55 -2.94
CA ALA A 247 -0.27 13.93 -2.88
C ALA A 247 -1.42 14.92 -2.62
N LEU A 248 -2.53 14.77 -3.34
CA LEU A 248 -3.73 15.59 -3.11
C LEU A 248 -4.31 15.36 -1.71
N LEU A 249 -4.41 14.11 -1.25
CA LEU A 249 -4.87 13.79 0.10
C LEU A 249 -3.95 14.36 1.18
N LEU A 250 -2.64 14.36 0.94
CA LEU A 250 -1.66 14.94 1.84
C LEU A 250 -1.87 16.44 2.02
N ILE A 251 -1.91 17.22 0.92
CA ILE A 251 -2.12 18.67 0.98
C ILE A 251 -3.51 19.03 1.49
N SER A 252 -4.52 18.21 1.20
CA SER A 252 -5.88 18.41 1.73
C SER A 252 -5.90 18.26 3.25
N ARG A 253 -5.13 17.32 3.81
CA ARG A 253 -5.04 17.09 5.25
C ARG A 253 -4.21 18.15 5.98
N THR A 254 -3.07 18.53 5.39
CA THR A 254 -2.10 19.42 6.04
C THR A 254 -2.40 20.90 5.79
N GLY A 255 -3.16 21.23 4.74
CA GLY A 255 -3.42 22.61 4.31
C GLY A 255 -2.22 23.30 3.68
N VAL A 256 -1.12 22.57 3.44
CA VAL A 256 0.12 23.11 2.89
C VAL A 256 0.80 22.12 1.94
N GLY A 257 1.59 22.62 1.00
CA GLY A 257 2.57 21.86 0.25
C GLY A 257 3.94 21.95 0.94
N ASP A 258 4.39 20.85 1.55
CA ASP A 258 5.65 20.81 2.29
C ASP A 258 6.69 20.00 1.52
N PRO A 259 7.85 20.55 1.14
CA PRO A 259 8.91 19.84 0.45
C PRO A 259 9.54 18.71 1.29
N GLN A 260 9.43 18.77 2.61
CA GLN A 260 9.93 17.74 3.53
C GLN A 260 8.95 16.58 3.75
N ALA A 261 7.75 16.62 3.15
CA ALA A 261 6.76 15.58 3.30
C ALA A 261 7.22 14.26 2.64
N GLY A 262 6.66 13.15 3.12
CA GLY A 262 6.81 11.83 2.48
C GLY A 262 8.15 11.14 2.66
N GLN A 263 9.08 11.65 3.47
CA GLN A 263 10.44 11.09 3.64
C GLN A 263 10.45 9.63 4.14
N THR A 264 9.51 9.25 4.98
CA THR A 264 9.38 7.89 5.52
C THR A 264 8.18 7.13 4.97
N ASP A 265 7.29 7.78 4.24
CA ASP A 265 6.01 7.19 3.80
C ASP A 265 6.21 6.03 2.81
N ASN A 266 7.35 6.00 2.09
CA ASN A 266 7.74 4.84 1.28
C ASN A 266 7.94 3.59 2.15
N LEU A 267 8.64 3.71 3.29
CA LEU A 267 8.86 2.60 4.21
C LEU A 267 7.56 2.21 4.93
N ASP A 268 6.75 3.18 5.34
CA ASP A 268 5.46 2.94 5.98
C ASP A 268 4.51 2.19 5.04
N SER A 269 4.45 2.58 3.77
CA SER A 269 3.61 1.92 2.76
C SER A 269 4.06 0.49 2.46
N ILE A 270 5.38 0.25 2.32
CA ILE A 270 5.94 -1.10 2.14
C ILE A 270 5.66 -1.95 3.38
N THR A 271 5.90 -1.39 4.58
CA THR A 271 5.63 -2.06 5.85
C THR A 271 4.16 -2.50 5.93
N ALA A 272 3.23 -1.61 5.60
CA ALA A 272 1.81 -1.92 5.59
C ALA A 272 1.48 -3.08 4.65
N VAL A 273 2.03 -3.09 3.44
CA VAL A 273 1.80 -4.15 2.45
C VAL A 273 2.34 -5.49 2.93
N VAL A 274 3.54 -5.50 3.51
CA VAL A 274 4.21 -6.72 3.99
C VAL A 274 3.56 -7.24 5.27
N LEU A 275 3.29 -6.38 6.26
CA LEU A 275 2.53 -6.73 7.46
C LEU A 275 1.13 -7.25 7.12
N GLY A 276 0.54 -6.75 6.04
CA GLY A 276 -0.71 -7.25 5.47
C GLY A 276 -0.62 -8.65 4.84
N GLY A 277 0.57 -9.25 4.80
CA GLY A 277 0.80 -10.61 4.29
C GLY A 277 1.01 -10.69 2.77
N THR A 278 1.26 -9.56 2.09
CA THR A 278 1.68 -9.56 0.70
C THR A 278 3.17 -9.88 0.61
N SER A 279 3.52 -10.85 -0.21
CA SER A 279 4.89 -11.32 -0.35
C SER A 279 5.75 -10.40 -1.20
N LEU A 280 6.90 -9.97 -0.69
CA LEU A 280 7.90 -9.16 -1.43
C LEU A 280 8.46 -9.84 -2.68
N PHE A 281 8.30 -11.16 -2.80
CA PHE A 281 8.75 -11.91 -3.97
C PHE A 281 7.67 -12.02 -5.06
N GLY A 282 6.53 -11.34 -4.89
CA GLY A 282 5.43 -11.33 -5.84
C GLY A 282 4.49 -12.54 -5.80
N GLY A 283 3.45 -12.48 -6.61
CA GLY A 283 2.51 -13.55 -6.87
C GLY A 283 1.55 -13.92 -5.74
N ARG A 284 1.73 -13.37 -4.52
CA ARG A 284 0.91 -13.67 -3.34
C ARG A 284 0.65 -12.43 -2.52
N GLY A 285 -0.59 -12.22 -2.15
CA GLY A 285 -1.04 -11.08 -1.35
C GLY A 285 -2.52 -10.81 -1.54
N SER A 286 -3.06 -9.93 -0.72
CA SER A 286 -4.46 -9.52 -0.81
C SER A 286 -4.63 -8.05 -0.45
N VAL A 287 -5.58 -7.40 -1.11
CA VAL A 287 -5.92 -6.00 -0.85
C VAL A 287 -6.44 -5.81 0.58
N LEU A 288 -7.25 -6.77 1.05
CA LEU A 288 -7.73 -6.77 2.44
C LEU A 288 -6.58 -6.88 3.44
N GLY A 289 -5.59 -7.73 3.14
CA GLY A 289 -4.38 -7.81 3.95
C GLY A 289 -3.65 -6.47 4.02
N THR A 290 -3.41 -5.83 2.87
CA THR A 290 -2.81 -4.49 2.82
C THR A 290 -3.61 -3.47 3.63
N PHE A 291 -4.94 -3.47 3.53
CA PHE A 291 -5.79 -2.57 4.31
C PHE A 291 -5.59 -2.77 5.82
N ILE A 292 -5.57 -4.02 6.30
CA ILE A 292 -5.27 -4.34 7.70
C ILE A 292 -3.85 -3.87 8.07
N GLY A 293 -2.87 -4.09 7.20
CA GLY A 293 -1.49 -3.62 7.42
C GLY A 293 -1.38 -2.11 7.54
N VAL A 294 -2.12 -1.36 6.72
CA VAL A 294 -2.20 0.11 6.80
C VAL A 294 -2.79 0.55 8.15
N LEU A 295 -3.85 -0.13 8.61
CA LEU A 295 -4.41 0.13 9.94
C LEU A 295 -3.41 -0.17 11.06
N ILE A 296 -2.61 -1.26 10.95
CA ILE A 296 -1.56 -1.56 11.93
C ILE A 296 -0.55 -0.41 11.99
N VAL A 297 -0.02 0.04 10.84
CA VAL A 297 0.96 1.13 10.79
C VAL A 297 0.36 2.42 11.39
N GLY A 298 -0.87 2.77 11.01
CA GLY A 298 -1.57 3.94 11.54
C GLY A 298 -1.80 3.89 13.04
N VAL A 299 -2.24 2.75 13.57
CA VAL A 299 -2.47 2.52 15.00
C VAL A 299 -1.15 2.59 15.79
N PHE A 300 -0.07 1.98 15.27
CA PHE A 300 1.23 2.07 15.93
C PHE A 300 1.76 3.49 15.96
N ARG A 301 1.73 4.21 14.83
CA ARG A 301 2.20 5.60 14.74
C ARG A 301 1.41 6.52 15.69
N ASN A 302 0.10 6.44 15.64
CA ASN A 302 -0.79 7.20 16.51
C ASN A 302 -0.62 6.84 17.99
N GLY A 303 -0.62 5.56 18.34
CA GLY A 303 -0.47 5.09 19.71
C GLY A 303 0.87 5.52 20.33
N LEU A 304 1.98 5.39 19.60
CA LEU A 304 3.29 5.86 20.05
C LEU A 304 3.31 7.39 20.24
N GLN A 305 2.62 8.14 19.37
CA GLN A 305 2.48 9.58 19.48
C GLN A 305 1.70 9.98 20.73
N LEU A 306 0.59 9.28 21.04
CA LEU A 306 -0.19 9.49 22.28
C LEU A 306 0.61 9.19 23.54
N MET A 307 1.54 8.22 23.49
CA MET A 307 2.46 7.91 24.58
C MET A 307 3.62 8.92 24.70
N GLY A 308 3.67 9.96 23.87
CA GLY A 308 4.74 10.96 23.87
C GLY A 308 6.07 10.48 23.31
N VAL A 309 6.08 9.38 22.56
CA VAL A 309 7.31 8.85 21.93
C VAL A 309 7.73 9.77 20.79
N ALA A 310 8.96 10.32 20.86
CA ALA A 310 9.47 11.22 19.84
C ALA A 310 9.57 10.52 18.46
N SER A 311 9.36 11.28 17.39
CA SER A 311 9.27 10.77 16.00
C SER A 311 10.47 9.92 15.58
N ILE A 312 11.67 10.24 16.08
CA ILE A 312 12.89 9.46 15.77
C ILE A 312 12.80 8.01 16.27
N TYR A 313 12.19 7.78 17.46
CA TYR A 313 11.97 6.43 17.97
C TYR A 313 10.83 5.73 17.22
N GLN A 314 9.83 6.46 16.76
CA GLN A 314 8.79 5.89 15.89
C GLN A 314 9.40 5.36 14.59
N THR A 315 10.32 6.12 13.97
CA THR A 315 11.07 5.69 12.78
C THR A 315 11.92 4.44 13.08
N LEU A 316 12.61 4.39 14.22
CA LEU A 316 13.37 3.21 14.66
C LEU A 316 12.47 1.98 14.78
N ILE A 317 11.33 2.12 15.44
CA ILE A 317 10.35 1.03 15.64
C ILE A 317 9.81 0.55 14.30
N THR A 318 9.44 1.47 13.39
CA THR A 318 9.00 1.12 12.03
C THR A 318 10.07 0.32 11.28
N GLY A 319 11.32 0.74 11.34
CA GLY A 319 12.43 0.01 10.72
C GLY A 319 12.59 -1.43 11.26
N VAL A 320 12.49 -1.60 12.57
CA VAL A 320 12.53 -2.94 13.21
C VAL A 320 11.32 -3.78 12.77
N LEU A 321 10.12 -3.20 12.71
CA LEU A 321 8.90 -3.90 12.25
C LEU A 321 9.04 -4.38 10.80
N VAL A 322 9.63 -3.58 9.90
CA VAL A 322 9.91 -3.98 8.51
C VAL A 322 10.80 -5.22 8.49
N ILE A 323 11.92 -5.19 9.22
CA ILE A 323 12.86 -6.32 9.27
C ILE A 323 12.18 -7.58 9.78
N LEU A 324 11.40 -7.47 10.86
CA LEU A 324 10.65 -8.59 11.42
C LEU A 324 9.63 -9.15 10.43
N ALA A 325 8.85 -8.28 9.77
CA ALA A 325 7.84 -8.69 8.79
C ALA A 325 8.45 -9.45 7.61
N VAL A 326 9.55 -8.93 7.04
CA VAL A 326 10.28 -9.59 5.95
C VAL A 326 10.90 -10.92 6.38
N THR A 327 11.43 -10.98 7.61
CA THR A 327 12.00 -12.22 8.17
C THR A 327 10.92 -13.30 8.31
N VAL A 328 9.75 -12.94 8.81
CA VAL A 328 8.61 -13.87 8.93
C VAL A 328 8.14 -14.35 7.56
N ASP A 329 8.04 -13.48 6.55
CA ASP A 329 7.69 -13.88 5.17
C ASP A 329 8.71 -14.89 4.62
N GLN A 330 10.00 -14.64 4.79
CA GLN A 330 11.06 -15.55 4.34
C GLN A 330 11.02 -16.93 5.02
N ILE A 331 10.83 -16.96 6.34
CA ILE A 331 10.76 -18.22 7.10
C ILE A 331 9.53 -19.02 6.69
N SER A 332 8.40 -18.36 6.52
CA SER A 332 7.14 -18.99 6.10
C SER A 332 7.26 -19.65 4.73
N ARG A 333 8.00 -19.03 3.80
CA ARG A 333 8.29 -19.59 2.47
C ARG A 333 9.19 -20.82 2.51
N LYS A 334 10.21 -20.84 3.37
CA LYS A 334 11.11 -22.00 3.50
C LYS A 334 10.37 -23.25 4.00
N LYS A 335 9.32 -23.06 4.83
CA LYS A 335 8.49 -24.17 5.32
C LYS A 335 7.46 -24.68 4.30
N ALA A 336 7.15 -23.92 3.27
CA ALA A 336 6.18 -24.25 2.23
C ALA A 336 6.80 -24.88 0.96
N ARG A 337 8.13 -24.95 0.90
CA ARG A 337 8.94 -25.71 -0.09
C ARG A 337 9.38 -27.05 0.48
#